data_1629852e8650c4881a86c6891c6ab071
#
_entry.id   1629852e8650c4881a86c6891c6ab071
#
_cell.length_a   1.000
_cell.length_b   1.000
_cell.length_c   1.000
_cell.angle_alpha   90.00
_cell.angle_beta   90.00
_cell.angle_gamma   90.00
#
_symmetry.space_group_name_H-M   'P 1'
#
loop_
_entity.id
_entity.type
_entity.pdbx_description
1 polymer ?
#
loop_
_entity_poly.entity_id
_entity_poly.type
_entity_poly.pdbx_seq_one_letter_code
_entity_poly.pdbx_strand_id
1 'polypeptide(L)'
;MKTKDKVANAIKWIDGLLVTRYKQGRKRLGNKSSGFCCLGYGCHVLDVDYPDNDFFSESFAEIVGLKRHDSGFTPLENVEGRAHCFSLSGLNDAAGWSFNQIAKFMIGREFSMFEDDVAAGLREHYKKA
;
A
#
# COMPACT_ATOMS: atom_id res chain seq x y z
N MET A 1 4.40 9.40 15.43
CA MET A 1 4.96 8.02 15.34
C MET A 1 6.40 8.08 14.85
N LYS A 2 7.26 7.29 15.44
CA LYS A 2 8.68 7.26 15.06
C LYS A 2 8.87 6.59 13.69
N THR A 3 9.88 7.03 12.95
CA THR A 3 10.21 6.47 11.64
C THR A 3 10.39 4.96 11.70
N LYS A 4 11.09 4.43 12.69
CA LYS A 4 11.32 2.98 12.80
C LYS A 4 10.01 2.20 12.95
N ASP A 5 9.00 2.79 13.58
CA ASP A 5 7.70 2.14 13.74
C ASP A 5 6.92 2.15 12.42
N LYS A 6 7.00 3.24 11.67
CA LYS A 6 6.42 3.30 10.32
C LYS A 6 7.06 2.28 9.40
N VAL A 7 8.38 2.14 9.46
CA VAL A 7 9.12 1.16 8.65
C VAL A 7 8.67 -0.26 9.01
N ALA A 8 8.59 -0.59 10.31
CA ALA A 8 8.15 -1.91 10.75
C ALA A 8 6.73 -2.22 10.27
N ASN A 9 5.82 -1.24 10.36
CA ASN A 9 4.44 -1.39 9.87
C ASN A 9 4.41 -1.61 8.37
N ALA A 10 5.19 -0.84 7.62
CA ALA A 10 5.27 -0.96 6.17
C ALA A 10 5.79 -2.34 5.75
N ILE A 11 6.82 -2.86 6.43
CA ILE A 11 7.36 -4.19 6.17
C ILE A 11 6.28 -5.26 6.37
N LYS A 12 5.54 -5.18 7.48
CA LYS A 12 4.47 -6.14 7.76
C LYS A 12 3.42 -6.13 6.66
N TRP A 13 3.07 -4.96 6.17
CA TRP A 13 2.11 -4.81 5.08
C TRP A 13 2.66 -5.37 3.75
N ILE A 14 3.84 -4.94 3.35
CA ILE A 14 4.45 -5.37 2.08
C ILE A 14 4.69 -6.88 2.05
N ASP A 15 5.28 -7.43 3.11
CA ASP A 15 5.53 -8.87 3.20
C ASP A 15 4.22 -9.66 3.18
N GLY A 16 3.18 -9.11 3.83
CA GLY A 16 1.85 -9.72 3.79
C GLY A 16 1.28 -9.75 2.38
N LEU A 17 1.38 -8.64 1.64
CA LEU A 17 0.90 -8.56 0.26
C LEU A 17 1.58 -9.59 -0.64
N LEU A 18 2.85 -9.92 -0.37
CA LEU A 18 3.59 -10.89 -1.17
C LEU A 18 3.04 -12.30 -1.05
N VAL A 19 2.45 -12.65 0.09
CA VAL A 19 2.10 -14.04 0.41
C VAL A 19 0.66 -14.26 0.86
N THR A 20 -0.14 -13.21 1.05
CA THR A 20 -1.49 -13.34 1.58
C THR A 20 -2.39 -14.16 0.68
N ARG A 21 -3.33 -14.89 1.29
CA ARG A 21 -4.37 -15.65 0.61
C ARG A 21 -5.75 -15.02 0.76
N TYR A 22 -5.85 -13.85 1.39
CA TYR A 22 -7.11 -13.14 1.46
C TYR A 22 -7.59 -12.75 0.08
N LYS A 23 -8.91 -12.80 -0.13
CA LYS A 23 -9.53 -12.40 -1.38
C LYS A 23 -9.24 -10.92 -1.65
N GLN A 24 -8.84 -10.62 -2.88
CA GLN A 24 -8.62 -9.26 -3.32
C GLN A 24 -9.91 -8.67 -3.87
N GLY A 25 -10.28 -7.49 -3.36
CA GLY A 25 -11.44 -6.74 -3.83
C GLY A 25 -11.03 -5.52 -4.64
N ARG A 26 -12.02 -4.80 -5.16
CA ARG A 26 -11.83 -3.62 -6.00
C ARG A 26 -12.72 -2.49 -5.51
N LYS A 27 -12.26 -1.24 -5.73
CA LYS A 27 -13.03 0.01 -5.57
C LYS A 27 -13.40 0.37 -4.13
N ARG A 28 -12.93 -0.35 -3.14
CA ARG A 28 -13.12 -0.03 -1.72
C ARG A 28 -12.11 -0.80 -0.88
N LEU A 29 -11.94 -0.36 0.37
CA LEU A 29 -11.03 -1.04 1.31
C LEU A 29 -11.47 -2.48 1.54
N GLY A 30 -12.78 -2.70 1.71
CA GLY A 30 -13.35 -4.04 1.72
C GLY A 30 -13.27 -4.74 3.08
N ASN A 31 -13.55 -6.03 3.04
CA ASN A 31 -13.56 -6.89 4.23
C ASN A 31 -13.25 -8.34 3.81
N LYS A 32 -13.24 -9.26 4.77
CA LYS A 32 -12.92 -10.67 4.48
C LYS A 32 -13.88 -11.32 3.49
N SER A 33 -15.16 -10.93 3.52
CA SER A 33 -16.19 -11.53 2.65
C SER A 33 -16.12 -11.01 1.22
N SER A 34 -16.03 -9.69 1.05
CA SER A 34 -16.02 -9.07 -0.29
C SER A 34 -14.63 -8.99 -0.90
N GLY A 35 -13.58 -9.22 -0.08
CA GLY A 35 -12.20 -9.02 -0.47
C GLY A 35 -11.70 -7.64 -0.10
N PHE A 36 -10.39 -7.52 0.08
CA PHE A 36 -9.72 -6.27 0.39
C PHE A 36 -9.08 -5.69 -0.85
N CYS A 37 -9.03 -4.35 -0.97
CA CYS A 37 -8.02 -3.74 -1.85
C CYS A 37 -6.66 -3.79 -1.14
N CYS A 38 -5.59 -3.39 -1.80
CA CYS A 38 -4.26 -3.45 -1.18
C CYS A 38 -4.15 -2.61 0.09
N LEU A 39 -4.84 -1.46 0.14
CA LEU A 39 -4.85 -0.60 1.32
C LEU A 39 -5.72 -1.19 2.44
N GLY A 40 -6.87 -1.76 2.09
CA GLY A 40 -7.77 -2.41 3.05
C GLY A 40 -7.12 -3.61 3.70
N TYR A 41 -6.37 -4.38 2.93
CA TYR A 41 -5.58 -5.49 3.48
C TYR A 41 -4.59 -4.96 4.54
N GLY A 42 -3.93 -3.83 4.24
CA GLY A 42 -3.03 -3.20 5.19
C GLY A 42 -3.72 -2.78 6.47
N CYS A 43 -4.90 -2.17 6.36
CA CYS A 43 -5.71 -1.82 7.54
C CYS A 43 -6.02 -3.04 8.38
N HIS A 44 -6.41 -4.13 7.75
CA HIS A 44 -6.72 -5.38 8.45
C HIS A 44 -5.50 -5.94 9.18
N VAL A 45 -4.36 -6.02 8.49
CA VAL A 45 -3.12 -6.59 9.04
C VAL A 45 -2.58 -5.75 10.20
N LEU A 46 -2.71 -4.42 10.13
CA LEU A 46 -2.21 -3.51 11.15
C LEU A 46 -3.27 -3.10 12.18
N ASP A 47 -4.44 -3.72 12.11
CA ASP A 47 -5.54 -3.48 13.04
C ASP A 47 -5.96 -2.00 13.11
N VAL A 48 -6.11 -1.40 11.95
CA VAL A 48 -6.58 -0.01 11.80
C VAL A 48 -8.07 -0.02 11.52
N ASP A 49 -8.85 0.72 12.31
CA ASP A 49 -10.28 0.88 12.07
C ASP A 49 -10.52 1.67 10.77
N TYR A 50 -11.49 1.22 9.97
CA TYR A 50 -11.84 1.89 8.73
C TYR A 50 -13.27 1.51 8.30
N PRO A 51 -13.99 2.43 7.60
CA PRO A 51 -15.22 2.05 6.91
C PRO A 51 -14.87 1.19 5.69
N ASP A 52 -15.47 0.01 5.56
CA ASP A 52 -15.10 -0.96 4.52
C ASP A 52 -15.50 -0.52 3.09
N ASN A 53 -16.39 0.47 2.97
CA ASN A 53 -16.80 1.02 1.68
C ASN A 53 -15.96 2.22 1.22
N ASP A 54 -14.99 2.67 2.01
CA ASP A 54 -14.03 3.69 1.59
C ASP A 54 -12.95 3.06 0.70
N PHE A 55 -12.25 3.88 -0.06
CA PHE A 55 -11.14 3.43 -0.89
C PHE A 55 -9.78 3.97 -0.44
N PHE A 56 -9.73 4.71 0.67
CA PHE A 56 -8.49 5.22 1.24
C PHE A 56 -8.61 5.40 2.75
N SER A 57 -7.55 5.12 3.48
CA SER A 57 -7.47 5.35 4.91
C SER A 57 -6.27 6.25 5.24
N GLU A 58 -6.55 7.45 5.75
CA GLU A 58 -5.51 8.37 6.19
C GLU A 58 -4.72 7.80 7.36
N SER A 59 -5.40 7.17 8.30
CA SER A 59 -4.76 6.56 9.47
C SER A 59 -3.77 5.48 9.06
N PHE A 60 -4.14 4.65 8.10
CA PHE A 60 -3.24 3.63 7.57
C PHE A 60 -2.02 4.27 6.89
N ALA A 61 -2.25 5.24 6.01
CA ALA A 61 -1.16 5.92 5.29
C ALA A 61 -0.15 6.53 6.26
N GLU A 62 -0.64 7.13 7.34
CA GLU A 62 0.21 7.75 8.36
C GLU A 62 1.10 6.73 9.08
N ILE A 63 0.53 5.60 9.49
CA ILE A 63 1.29 4.63 10.29
C ILE A 63 2.28 3.80 9.47
N VAL A 64 2.16 3.79 8.14
CA VAL A 64 3.14 3.13 7.25
C VAL A 64 4.02 4.15 6.52
N GLY A 65 3.76 5.43 6.68
CA GLY A 65 4.59 6.49 6.09
C GLY A 65 4.40 6.68 4.59
N LEU A 66 3.20 6.43 4.07
CA LEU A 66 2.91 6.72 2.66
C LEU A 66 2.80 8.22 2.43
N LYS A 67 3.37 8.71 1.34
CA LYS A 67 3.17 10.07 0.88
C LYS A 67 1.71 10.28 0.53
N ARG A 68 1.25 11.51 0.71
CA ARG A 68 -0.15 11.86 0.48
C ARG A 68 -0.26 12.94 -0.57
N HIS A 69 -1.34 12.87 -1.32
CA HIS A 69 -1.72 13.86 -2.29
C HIS A 69 -2.92 14.66 -1.73
N ASP A 70 -3.16 15.86 -2.24
CA ASP A 70 -4.28 16.70 -1.80
C ASP A 70 -5.63 15.99 -1.92
N SER A 71 -5.76 15.06 -2.87
CA SER A 71 -6.97 14.26 -3.05
C SER A 71 -7.08 13.07 -2.08
N GLY A 72 -6.06 12.84 -1.24
CA GLY A 72 -6.03 11.71 -0.33
C GLY A 72 -5.43 10.43 -0.92
N PHE A 73 -5.03 10.45 -2.19
CA PHE A 73 -4.42 9.28 -2.84
C PHE A 73 -2.91 9.30 -2.70
N THR A 74 -2.31 8.10 -2.65
CA THR A 74 -0.86 7.94 -2.70
C THR A 74 -0.38 8.24 -4.12
N PRO A 75 0.44 9.28 -4.32
CA PRO A 75 0.89 9.62 -5.67
C PRO A 75 1.90 8.61 -6.20
N LEU A 76 1.77 8.24 -7.47
CA LEU A 76 2.73 7.43 -8.19
C LEU A 76 3.09 8.16 -9.47
N GLU A 77 4.39 8.27 -9.74
CA GLU A 77 4.88 8.89 -10.96
C GLU A 77 5.16 7.81 -12.01
N ASN A 78 4.80 8.10 -13.26
CA ASN A 78 5.21 7.31 -14.42
C ASN A 78 4.98 5.81 -14.29
N VAL A 79 3.73 5.41 -14.04
CA VAL A 79 3.35 4.00 -14.19
C VAL A 79 3.15 3.76 -15.68
N GLU A 80 4.18 3.30 -16.35
CA GLU A 80 4.22 3.16 -17.79
C GLU A 80 3.05 2.34 -18.33
N GLY A 81 2.39 2.84 -19.37
CA GLY A 81 1.24 2.17 -19.96
C GLY A 81 -0.03 2.25 -19.12
N ARG A 82 -0.03 3.04 -18.03
CA ARG A 82 -1.15 3.13 -17.09
C ARG A 82 -1.45 4.57 -16.73
N ALA A 83 -1.72 5.40 -17.73
CA ALA A 83 -1.91 6.85 -17.55
C ALA A 83 -2.96 7.24 -16.52
N HIS A 84 -3.92 6.36 -16.20
CA HIS A 84 -4.96 6.59 -15.21
C HIS A 84 -4.65 5.97 -13.84
N CYS A 85 -3.48 5.36 -13.66
CA CYS A 85 -3.10 4.66 -12.43
C CYS A 85 -2.02 5.44 -11.68
N PHE A 86 -2.42 6.56 -11.06
CA PHE A 86 -1.51 7.44 -10.33
C PHE A 86 -1.46 7.16 -8.84
N SER A 87 -2.00 6.03 -8.40
CA SER A 87 -2.05 5.67 -6.98
C SER A 87 -2.05 4.15 -6.81
N LEU A 88 -1.78 3.70 -5.58
CA LEU A 88 -1.87 2.27 -5.25
C LEU A 88 -3.29 1.75 -5.45
N SER A 89 -4.29 2.56 -5.09
CA SER A 89 -5.70 2.21 -5.35
C SER A 89 -5.95 2.02 -6.83
N GLY A 90 -5.38 2.88 -7.68
CA GLY A 90 -5.51 2.76 -9.13
C GLY A 90 -4.91 1.47 -9.67
N LEU A 91 -3.75 1.05 -9.16
CA LEU A 91 -3.14 -0.22 -9.55
C LEU A 91 -4.05 -1.39 -9.18
N ASN A 92 -4.62 -1.36 -7.97
CA ASN A 92 -5.52 -2.40 -7.50
C ASN A 92 -6.82 -2.44 -8.32
N ASP A 93 -7.43 -1.29 -8.56
CA ASP A 93 -8.79 -1.18 -9.10
C ASP A 93 -8.81 -1.07 -10.63
N ALA A 94 -8.09 -0.11 -11.19
CA ALA A 94 -8.14 0.17 -12.63
C ALA A 94 -7.20 -0.73 -13.44
N ALA A 95 -5.98 -0.96 -12.96
CA ALA A 95 -5.02 -1.83 -13.64
C ALA A 95 -5.25 -3.30 -13.36
N GLY A 96 -5.97 -3.64 -12.29
CA GLY A 96 -6.29 -5.02 -11.94
C GLY A 96 -5.09 -5.84 -11.48
N TRP A 97 -4.08 -5.20 -10.89
CA TRP A 97 -2.90 -5.90 -10.42
C TRP A 97 -3.19 -6.70 -9.15
N SER A 98 -2.55 -7.87 -9.02
CA SER A 98 -2.64 -8.68 -7.82
C SER A 98 -1.87 -8.03 -6.65
N PHE A 99 -2.14 -8.48 -5.43
CA PHE A 99 -1.38 -8.04 -4.26
C PHE A 99 0.12 -8.25 -4.44
N ASN A 100 0.50 -9.41 -4.96
CA ASN A 100 1.92 -9.75 -5.19
C ASN A 100 2.55 -8.79 -6.19
N GLN A 101 1.85 -8.48 -7.28
CA GLN A 101 2.33 -7.52 -8.29
C GLN A 101 2.51 -6.13 -7.69
N ILE A 102 1.57 -5.68 -6.86
CA ILE A 102 1.63 -4.38 -6.20
C ILE A 102 2.83 -4.31 -5.24
N ALA A 103 3.04 -5.35 -4.44
CA ALA A 103 4.18 -5.42 -3.52
C ALA A 103 5.52 -5.38 -4.29
N LYS A 104 5.63 -6.15 -5.34
CA LYS A 104 6.84 -6.16 -6.18
C LYS A 104 7.08 -4.82 -6.87
N PHE A 105 6.01 -4.14 -7.25
CA PHE A 105 6.10 -2.79 -7.81
C PHE A 105 6.69 -1.81 -6.79
N MET A 106 6.20 -1.84 -5.55
CA MET A 106 6.71 -0.97 -4.50
C MET A 106 8.21 -1.19 -4.27
N ILE A 107 8.64 -2.44 -4.21
CA ILE A 107 10.04 -2.81 -4.04
C ILE A 107 10.87 -2.35 -5.24
N GLY A 108 10.39 -2.59 -6.46
CA GLY A 108 11.09 -2.24 -7.70
C GLY A 108 11.25 -0.74 -7.91
N ARG A 109 10.35 0.07 -7.33
CA ARG A 109 10.44 1.53 -7.34
C ARG A 109 11.21 2.09 -6.16
N GLU A 110 11.91 1.22 -5.43
CA GLU A 110 12.70 1.60 -4.25
C GLU A 110 11.89 2.39 -3.23
N PHE A 111 10.60 2.03 -3.09
CA PHE A 111 9.70 2.59 -2.09
C PHE A 111 9.46 4.10 -2.25
N SER A 112 9.52 4.61 -3.48
CA SER A 112 9.36 6.05 -3.75
C SER A 112 8.01 6.62 -3.34
N MET A 113 6.99 5.78 -3.13
CA MET A 113 5.68 6.21 -2.65
C MET A 113 5.64 6.49 -1.15
N PHE A 114 6.71 6.16 -0.43
CA PHE A 114 6.82 6.41 1.01
C PHE A 114 7.56 7.72 1.29
N GLU A 115 7.34 8.28 2.49
CA GLU A 115 8.14 9.41 2.99
C GLU A 115 9.63 9.05 2.91
N ASP A 116 10.48 10.05 2.69
CA ASP A 116 11.89 9.81 2.39
C ASP A 116 12.64 9.00 3.46
N ASP A 117 12.39 9.28 4.73
CA ASP A 117 13.02 8.57 5.85
C ASP A 117 12.52 7.12 5.95
N VAL A 118 11.23 6.91 5.70
CA VAL A 118 10.64 5.57 5.69
C VAL A 118 11.19 4.78 4.50
N ALA A 119 11.24 5.39 3.33
CA ALA A 119 11.80 4.77 2.13
C ALA A 119 13.26 4.33 2.37
N ALA A 120 14.05 5.16 3.02
CA ALA A 120 15.44 4.81 3.36
C ALA A 120 15.51 3.56 4.24
N GLY A 121 14.64 3.48 5.26
CA GLY A 121 14.58 2.31 6.14
C GLY A 121 14.15 1.05 5.41
N LEU A 122 13.18 1.17 4.49
CA LEU A 122 12.71 0.05 3.68
C LEU A 122 13.79 -0.44 2.72
N ARG A 123 14.50 0.47 2.06
CA ARG A 123 15.63 0.12 1.19
C ARG A 123 16.69 -0.65 1.95
N GLU A 124 17.03 -0.21 3.15
CA GLU A 124 18.03 -0.89 3.98
C GLU A 124 17.56 -2.30 4.36
N HIS A 125 16.28 -2.45 4.74
CA HIS A 125 15.71 -3.74 5.12
C HIS A 125 15.72 -4.73 3.94
N TYR A 126 15.20 -4.31 2.78
CA TYR A 126 15.06 -5.21 1.63
C TYR A 126 16.36 -5.46 0.89
N LYS A 127 17.35 -4.60 1.04
CA LYS A 127 18.68 -4.79 0.48
C LYS A 127 19.35 -6.07 0.99
N LYS A 128 19.01 -6.49 2.20
CA LYS A 128 19.59 -7.66 2.86
C LYS A 128 18.93 -8.97 2.47
N ALA A 129 17.85 -8.89 1.72
CA ALA A 129 17.08 -10.07 1.30
C ALA A 129 17.67 -10.69 -0.02
#